data_cd7e163f94f5195905d1aba38bc73f5a
#
_entry.id   cd7e163f94f5195905d1aba38bc73f5a
#
_cell.length_a   1.000
_cell.length_b   1.000
_cell.length_c   1.000
_cell.angle_alpha   90.00
_cell.angle_beta   90.00
_cell.angle_gamma   90.00
#
_symmetry.space_group_name_H-M   'P 1'
#
loop_
_entity.id
_entity.type
_entity.pdbx_description
1 polymer ?
#
loop_
_entity_poly.entity_id
_entity_poly.type
_entity_poly.pdbx_seq_one_letter_code
_entity_poly.pdbx_strand_id
1 'polypeptide(L)'
;MPRQPRRTGETRDRRSRSTTDLLRLYLQDIGRVDLLTNEEEVALARLVQRREALLHQQRDLAASDAAIGELYRLEELQRREANQHSHWPTKQEWARAADLSLAELRQRIQAGYGAWAREANLEARELKTALRNGRR
;
A
#
# COMPACT_ATOMS: atom_id res chain seq x y z
N MET A 1 -39.87 -8.67 -11.77
CA MET A 1 -39.15 -8.62 -11.16
C MET A 1 -38.77 -8.57 -10.98
N PRO A 2 -39.02 -8.42 -11.37
CA PRO A 2 -38.28 -8.37 -10.83
C PRO A 2 -37.87 -8.08 -10.59
N ARG A 3 -37.90 -8.02 -10.66
CA ARG A 3 -37.19 -7.69 -10.01
C ARG A 3 -36.69 -7.53 -9.78
N GLN A 4 -37.20 -7.30 -10.16
CA GLN A 4 -36.63 -6.97 -9.63
C GLN A 4 -36.09 -6.83 -9.27
N PRO A 5 -36.30 -6.95 -9.70
CA PRO A 5 -35.67 -6.74 -9.13
C PRO A 5 -35.16 -6.50 -8.90
N ARG A 6 -35.12 -6.32 -8.91
CA ARG A 6 -34.57 -6.21 -8.44
C ARG A 6 -33.99 -5.90 -8.02
N ARG A 7 -34.17 -5.85 -8.11
CA ARG A 7 -33.80 -5.59 -7.63
C ARG A 7 -33.25 -5.34 -7.17
N THR A 8 -34.24 -5.45 -7.33
CA THR A 8 -33.80 -5.19 -6.73
C THR A 8 -33.56 -4.98 -6.55
N GLY A 9 -33.76 -5.33 -6.73
CA GLY A 9 -33.36 -5.25 -6.23
C GLY A 9 -33.47 -4.86 -6.43
N GLU A 10 -33.89 -4.70 -6.54
CA GLU A 10 -33.83 -4.35 -6.52
C GLU A 10 -34.00 -3.61 -6.21
N THR A 11 -34.65 -3.54 -6.15
CA THR A 11 -34.57 -2.88 -5.73
C THR A 11 -34.49 -2.40 -5.03
N ARG A 12 -34.51 -2.59 -4.55
CA ARG A 12 -34.21 -2.10 -4.16
C ARG A 12 -34.45 -1.75 -4.45
N ASP A 13 -35.29 -2.02 -4.52
CA ASP A 13 -35.30 -1.48 -4.97
C ASP A 13 -35.55 -0.89 -5.79
N ARG A 14 -36.62 -1.19 -5.40
CA ARG A 14 -36.68 -0.59 -6.66
C ARG A 14 -36.39 0.85 -6.68
N ARG A 15 -36.96 1.51 -5.82
CA ARG A 15 -36.60 2.84 -5.64
C ARG A 15 -35.15 2.96 -5.29
N SER A 16 -34.73 2.17 -4.39
CA SER A 16 -33.34 2.07 -4.06
C SER A 16 -32.51 1.65 -5.26
N ARG A 17 -33.04 0.77 -6.03
CA ARG A 17 -32.37 0.34 -7.21
C ARG A 17 -32.24 1.46 -8.23
N SER A 18 -33.27 2.23 -8.43
CA SER A 18 -33.21 3.37 -9.34
C SER A 18 -32.20 4.39 -8.89
N THR A 19 -32.17 4.66 -7.60
CA THR A 19 -31.22 5.61 -7.05
C THR A 19 -29.80 5.11 -7.23
N THR A 20 -29.59 3.85 -6.98
CA THR A 20 -28.27 3.25 -7.14
C THR A 20 -27.83 3.28 -8.60
N ASP A 21 -28.72 2.98 -9.51
CA ASP A 21 -28.40 2.99 -10.92
C ASP A 21 -28.06 4.40 -11.41
N LEU A 22 -28.81 5.39 -10.97
CA LEU A 22 -28.55 6.77 -11.34
C LEU A 22 -27.22 7.24 -10.80
N LEU A 23 -26.91 6.89 -9.56
CA LEU A 23 -25.64 7.26 -8.97
C LEU A 23 -24.48 6.61 -9.72
N ARG A 24 -24.66 5.37 -10.08
CA ARG A 24 -23.63 4.66 -10.84
C ARG A 24 -23.38 5.32 -12.19
N LEU A 25 -24.45 5.66 -12.90
CA LEU A 25 -24.32 6.32 -14.18
C LEU A 25 -23.67 7.68 -14.04
N TYR A 26 -24.05 8.41 -13.01
CA TYR A 26 -23.47 9.71 -12.73
C TYR A 26 -21.97 9.59 -12.50
N LEU A 27 -21.56 8.65 -11.69
CA LEU A 27 -20.15 8.45 -11.39
C LEU A 27 -19.38 8.03 -12.64
N GLN A 28 -19.97 7.22 -13.47
CA GLN A 28 -19.31 6.82 -14.71
C GLN A 28 -19.15 8.00 -15.65
N ASP A 29 -20.15 8.85 -15.72
CA ASP A 29 -20.10 10.01 -16.59
C ASP A 29 -19.03 11.01 -16.20
N ILE A 30 -18.99 11.34 -14.94
CA ILE A 30 -18.04 12.35 -14.51
C ILE A 30 -16.71 11.80 -14.18
N GLY A 31 -16.71 10.56 -13.74
CA GLY A 31 -15.63 10.16 -13.04
C GLY A 31 -14.74 9.27 -13.62
N ARG A 32 -15.25 8.84 -14.43
CA ARG A 32 -14.35 7.86 -14.66
C ARG A 32 -14.10 7.07 -13.40
N VAL A 33 -15.03 7.12 -12.48
CA VAL A 33 -14.93 6.22 -11.34
C VAL A 33 -15.47 4.91 -11.83
N ASP A 34 -14.58 4.12 -12.35
CA ASP A 34 -14.96 2.85 -12.90
C ASP A 34 -15.16 1.86 -11.78
N LEU A 35 -16.16 1.05 -11.92
CA LEU A 35 -16.33 -0.07 -11.02
C LEU A 35 -15.34 -1.15 -11.44
N LEU A 36 -14.69 -1.71 -10.44
CA LEU A 36 -13.72 -2.76 -10.70
C LEU A 36 -14.41 -4.01 -11.23
N THR A 37 -13.81 -4.60 -12.23
CA THR A 37 -14.24 -5.92 -12.68
C THR A 37 -13.71 -6.97 -11.71
N ASN A 38 -14.21 -8.19 -11.84
CA ASN A 38 -13.68 -9.29 -11.04
C ASN A 38 -12.20 -9.50 -11.30
N GLU A 39 -11.79 -9.39 -12.55
CA GLU A 39 -10.38 -9.54 -12.88
C GLU A 39 -9.53 -8.46 -12.25
N GLU A 40 -10.03 -7.22 -12.24
CA GLU A 40 -9.31 -6.12 -11.62
C GLU A 40 -9.22 -6.30 -10.13
N GLU A 41 -10.29 -6.78 -9.49
CA GLU A 41 -10.26 -7.05 -8.06
C GLU A 41 -9.26 -8.13 -7.72
N VAL A 42 -9.20 -9.20 -8.52
CA VAL A 42 -8.24 -10.27 -8.32
C VAL A 42 -6.82 -9.74 -8.49
N ALA A 43 -6.59 -8.91 -9.51
CA ALA A 43 -5.28 -8.34 -9.75
C ALA A 43 -4.83 -7.45 -8.58
N LEU A 44 -5.75 -6.62 -8.06
CA LEU A 44 -5.44 -5.78 -6.91
C LEU A 44 -5.15 -6.63 -5.68
N ALA A 45 -5.95 -7.67 -5.47
CA ALA A 45 -5.74 -8.57 -4.33
C ALA A 45 -4.36 -9.21 -4.39
N ARG A 46 -3.92 -9.60 -5.58
CA ARG A 46 -2.60 -10.18 -5.74
C ARG A 46 -1.49 -9.19 -5.41
N LEU A 47 -1.66 -7.92 -5.81
CA LEU A 47 -0.69 -6.89 -5.48
C LEU A 47 -0.61 -6.67 -3.98
N VAL A 48 -1.75 -6.63 -3.32
CA VAL A 48 -1.79 -6.48 -1.86
C VAL A 48 -1.14 -7.68 -1.18
N GLN A 49 -1.45 -8.87 -1.62
CA GLN A 49 -0.87 -10.09 -1.05
C GLN A 49 0.64 -10.14 -1.25
N ARG A 50 1.11 -9.71 -2.42
CA ARG A 50 2.54 -9.66 -2.68
C ARG A 50 3.24 -8.70 -1.74
N ARG A 51 2.65 -7.52 -1.53
CA ARG A 51 3.21 -6.56 -0.58
C ARG A 51 3.26 -7.13 0.82
N GLU A 52 2.18 -7.78 1.27
CA GLU A 52 2.13 -8.38 2.59
C GLU A 52 3.19 -9.45 2.76
N ALA A 53 3.38 -10.28 1.73
CA ALA A 53 4.40 -11.32 1.77
C ALA A 53 5.80 -10.73 1.87
N LEU A 54 6.05 -9.65 1.13
CA LEU A 54 7.35 -8.98 1.17
C LEU A 54 7.60 -8.35 2.54
N LEU A 55 6.59 -7.71 3.12
CA LEU A 55 6.72 -7.11 4.44
C LEU A 55 6.94 -8.18 5.52
N HIS A 56 6.28 -9.31 5.38
CA HIS A 56 6.49 -10.43 6.30
C HIS A 56 7.93 -10.94 6.18
N GLN A 57 8.43 -11.08 4.96
CA GLN A 57 9.81 -11.47 4.72
C GLN A 57 10.78 -10.48 5.35
N GLN A 58 10.51 -9.19 5.22
CA GLN A 58 11.36 -8.18 5.83
C GLN A 58 11.45 -8.38 7.34
N ARG A 59 10.32 -8.60 8.00
CA ARG A 59 10.32 -8.80 9.44
C ARG A 59 11.11 -10.02 9.83
N ASP A 60 10.96 -11.10 9.07
CA ASP A 60 11.72 -12.33 9.37
C ASP A 60 13.22 -12.14 9.17
N LEU A 61 13.60 -11.46 8.11
CA LEU A 61 15.00 -11.24 7.79
C LEU A 61 15.64 -10.19 8.68
N ALA A 62 14.85 -9.30 9.25
CA ALA A 62 15.38 -8.24 10.11
C ALA A 62 16.13 -8.80 11.31
N ALA A 63 15.77 -9.99 11.76
CA ALA A 63 16.43 -10.61 12.91
C ALA A 63 17.80 -11.18 12.55
N SER A 64 18.02 -11.53 11.29
CA SER A 64 19.24 -12.21 10.89
C SER A 64 20.14 -11.41 9.95
N ASP A 65 19.62 -10.33 9.36
CA ASP A 65 20.40 -9.49 8.45
C ASP A 65 20.47 -8.08 9.01
N ALA A 66 21.70 -7.61 9.25
CA ALA A 66 21.90 -6.33 9.91
C ALA A 66 21.37 -5.16 9.08
N ALA A 67 21.55 -5.19 7.76
CA ALA A 67 21.11 -4.09 6.90
C ALA A 67 19.59 -4.03 6.84
N ILE A 68 18.94 -5.17 6.73
CA ILE A 68 17.48 -5.25 6.71
C ILE A 68 16.91 -4.87 8.07
N GLY A 69 17.54 -5.31 9.13
CA GLY A 69 17.14 -4.95 10.49
C GLY A 69 17.22 -3.45 10.73
N GLU A 70 18.27 -2.82 10.23
CA GLU A 70 18.42 -1.37 10.36
C GLU A 70 17.35 -0.64 9.56
N LEU A 71 17.06 -1.09 8.36
CA LEU A 71 15.98 -0.50 7.56
C LEU A 71 14.63 -0.63 8.28
N TYR A 72 14.37 -1.81 8.83
CA TYR A 72 13.13 -2.05 9.55
C TYR A 72 13.01 -1.11 10.75
N ARG A 73 14.09 -0.95 11.49
CA ARG A 73 14.13 -0.07 12.66
C ARG A 73 13.89 1.38 12.25
N LEU A 74 14.50 1.81 11.15
CA LEU A 74 14.32 3.18 10.66
C LEU A 74 12.89 3.44 10.19
N GLU A 75 12.27 2.47 9.54
CA GLU A 75 10.89 2.60 9.11
C GLU A 75 9.92 2.63 10.29
N GLU A 76 10.20 1.86 11.33
CA GLU A 76 9.38 1.93 12.53
C GLU A 76 9.50 3.29 13.20
N LEU A 77 10.69 3.85 13.22
CA LEU A 77 10.90 5.18 13.76
C LEU A 77 10.13 6.22 12.95
N GLN A 78 10.16 6.09 11.62
CA GLN A 78 9.41 7.00 10.74
C GLN A 78 7.91 6.96 11.07
N ARG A 79 7.36 5.77 11.27
CA ARG A 79 5.95 5.62 11.62
C ARG A 79 5.64 6.24 12.97
N ARG A 80 6.52 6.05 13.95
CA ARG A 80 6.31 6.65 15.27
C ARG A 80 6.31 8.16 15.20
N GLU A 81 7.24 8.73 14.43
CA GLU A 81 7.30 10.17 14.27
C GLU A 81 6.04 10.69 13.58
N ALA A 82 5.56 9.97 12.58
CA ALA A 82 4.33 10.35 11.89
C ALA A 82 3.13 10.33 12.84
N ASN A 83 3.05 9.32 13.68
CA ASN A 83 1.94 9.20 14.63
C ASN A 83 1.98 10.29 15.70
N GLN A 84 3.17 10.67 16.15
CA GLN A 84 3.30 11.69 17.19
C GLN A 84 2.97 13.09 16.66
N HIS A 85 3.32 13.35 15.42
CA HIS A 85 3.23 14.71 14.86
C HIS A 85 2.12 14.88 13.85
N SER A 86 1.36 13.84 13.58
CA SER A 86 0.22 13.86 12.65
C SER A 86 0.61 14.15 11.21
N HIS A 87 1.88 14.04 10.88
CA HIS A 87 2.36 14.13 9.50
C HIS A 87 3.64 13.33 9.39
N TRP A 88 3.95 12.91 8.17
CA TRP A 88 5.19 12.17 7.92
C TRP A 88 6.37 13.10 8.10
N PRO A 89 7.43 12.64 8.76
CA PRO A 89 8.63 13.46 8.91
C PRO A 89 9.31 13.66 7.57
N THR A 90 9.93 14.84 7.41
CA THR A 90 10.85 15.02 6.29
C THR A 90 12.06 14.13 6.51
N LYS A 91 12.85 13.94 5.47
CA LYS A 91 14.06 13.13 5.63
C LYS A 91 15.01 13.73 6.66
N GLN A 92 15.08 15.04 6.73
CA GLN A 92 15.90 15.70 7.74
C GLN A 92 15.40 15.46 9.15
N GLU A 93 14.08 15.54 9.34
CA GLU A 93 13.47 15.23 10.63
C GLU A 93 13.68 13.78 11.02
N TRP A 94 13.54 12.90 10.05
CA TRP A 94 13.72 11.46 10.26
C TRP A 94 15.17 11.17 10.65
N ALA A 95 16.15 11.76 9.93
CA ALA A 95 17.55 11.57 10.25
C ALA A 95 17.88 12.07 11.65
N ARG A 96 17.31 13.22 12.02
CA ARG A 96 17.53 13.76 13.36
C ARG A 96 16.97 12.85 14.42
N ALA A 97 15.77 12.31 14.21
CA ALA A 97 15.18 11.38 15.15
C ALA A 97 15.99 10.11 15.29
N ALA A 98 16.66 9.70 14.23
CA ALA A 98 17.51 8.52 14.24
C ALA A 98 18.93 8.80 14.70
N ASP A 99 19.25 10.05 14.98
CA ASP A 99 20.60 10.50 15.37
C ASP A 99 21.61 10.18 14.28
N LEU A 100 21.23 10.44 13.04
CA LEU A 100 22.06 10.21 11.86
C LEU A 100 22.12 11.48 11.02
N SER A 101 23.19 11.60 10.23
CA SER A 101 23.21 12.60 9.18
C SER A 101 22.28 12.18 8.06
N LEU A 102 21.89 13.13 7.21
CA LEU A 102 21.03 12.80 6.08
C LEU A 102 21.71 11.78 5.14
N ALA A 103 23.01 11.94 4.93
CA ALA A 103 23.76 11.00 4.10
C ALA A 103 23.76 9.59 4.69
N GLU A 104 23.95 9.50 5.99
CA GLU A 104 23.93 8.21 6.67
C GLU A 104 22.56 7.56 6.59
N LEU A 105 21.51 8.36 6.76
CA LEU A 105 20.15 7.83 6.65
C LEU A 105 19.91 7.26 5.26
N ARG A 106 20.27 8.00 4.22
CA ARG A 106 20.09 7.53 2.85
C ARG A 106 20.88 6.26 2.58
N GLN A 107 22.10 6.22 3.06
CA GLN A 107 22.96 5.07 2.84
C GLN A 107 22.39 3.82 3.49
N ARG A 108 21.89 3.94 4.71
CA ARG A 108 21.34 2.80 5.44
C ARG A 108 20.04 2.32 4.80
N ILE A 109 19.22 3.25 4.31
CA ILE A 109 18.01 2.86 3.61
C ILE A 109 18.35 2.11 2.32
N GLN A 110 19.30 2.61 1.55
CA GLN A 110 19.71 1.94 0.32
C GLN A 110 20.31 0.56 0.59
N ALA A 111 21.13 0.46 1.62
CA ALA A 111 21.73 -0.82 1.98
C ALA A 111 20.67 -1.83 2.38
N GLY A 112 19.69 -1.39 3.15
CA GLY A 112 18.60 -2.26 3.59
C GLY A 112 17.75 -2.75 2.43
N TYR A 113 17.36 -1.85 1.55
CA TYR A 113 16.58 -2.25 0.38
C TYR A 113 17.37 -3.16 -0.55
N GLY A 114 18.68 -2.89 -0.72
CA GLY A 114 19.52 -3.75 -1.54
C GLY A 114 19.62 -5.15 -1.00
N ALA A 115 19.83 -5.29 0.30
CA ALA A 115 19.92 -6.59 0.94
C ALA A 115 18.57 -7.33 0.84
N TRP A 116 17.49 -6.64 1.09
CA TRP A 116 16.15 -7.23 1.03
C TRP A 116 15.82 -7.67 -0.40
N ALA A 117 16.15 -6.83 -1.38
CA ALA A 117 15.89 -7.16 -2.77
C ALA A 117 16.64 -8.43 -3.19
N ARG A 118 17.87 -8.57 -2.75
CA ARG A 118 18.63 -9.79 -3.04
C ARG A 118 17.95 -11.03 -2.47
N GLU A 119 17.45 -10.92 -1.25
CA GLU A 119 16.75 -12.05 -0.63
C GLU A 119 15.45 -12.37 -1.32
N ALA A 120 14.81 -11.37 -1.91
CA ALA A 120 13.55 -11.55 -2.63
C ALA A 120 13.76 -11.89 -4.11
N ASN A 121 15.02 -11.95 -4.56
CA ASN A 121 15.36 -12.17 -5.97
C ASN A 121 14.77 -11.08 -6.87
N LEU A 122 14.82 -9.84 -6.40
CA LEU A 122 14.34 -8.68 -7.13
C LEU A 122 15.43 -7.63 -7.18
N GLU A 123 15.30 -6.71 -8.12
CA GLU A 123 16.08 -5.49 -8.06
C GLU A 123 15.43 -4.54 -7.06
N ALA A 124 16.25 -3.65 -6.49
CA ALA A 124 15.73 -2.73 -5.48
C ALA A 124 14.56 -1.91 -6.01
N ARG A 125 14.63 -1.51 -7.29
CA ARG A 125 13.56 -0.74 -7.92
C ARG A 125 12.28 -1.55 -7.99
N GLU A 126 12.40 -2.83 -8.35
CA GLU A 126 11.24 -3.72 -8.43
C GLU A 126 10.61 -3.93 -7.06
N LEU A 127 11.44 -4.08 -6.04
CA LEU A 127 10.94 -4.24 -4.68
C LEU A 127 10.15 -3.02 -4.24
N LYS A 128 10.70 -1.82 -4.47
CA LYS A 128 10.02 -0.59 -4.09
C LYS A 128 8.70 -0.43 -4.85
N THR A 129 8.69 -0.81 -6.13
CA THR A 129 7.48 -0.75 -6.94
C THR A 129 6.41 -1.70 -6.41
N ALA A 130 6.79 -2.92 -6.07
CA ALA A 130 5.84 -3.90 -5.55
C ALA A 130 5.24 -3.43 -4.22
N LEU A 131 6.06 -2.83 -3.37
CA LEU A 131 5.57 -2.31 -2.09
C LEU A 131 4.59 -1.16 -2.30
N ARG A 132 4.90 -0.27 -3.23
CA ARG A 132 4.03 0.86 -3.53
C ARG A 132 2.72 0.40 -4.17
N ASN A 133 2.79 -0.52 -5.12
CA ASN A 133 1.61 -0.95 -5.86
C ASN A 133 0.64 -1.75 -5.02
N GLY A 134 1.12 -2.36 -3.95
CA GLY A 134 0.26 -3.14 -3.06
C GLY A 134 -0.41 -2.35 -1.96
N ARG A 135 -0.20 -1.05 -1.91
CA ARG A 135 -0.87 -0.21 -0.92
C ARG A 135 -2.33 -0.04 -1.28
N ARG A 136 -3.15 0.04 -0.27
CA ARG A 136 -4.57 0.29 -0.43
C ARG A 136 -4.90 1.75 -0.34
#